data_cc762ffb5288e04793eb7d3744d3bcf1
#
_entry.id   cc762ffb5288e04793eb7d3744d3bcf1
#
_cell.length_a   1.000
_cell.length_b   1.000
_cell.length_c   1.000
_cell.angle_alpha   90.00
_cell.angle_beta   90.00
_cell.angle_gamma   90.00
#
_symmetry.space_group_name_H-M   'P 1'
#
loop_
_entity.id
_entity.type
_entity.pdbx_description
1 polymer ?
#
loop_
_entity_poly.entity_id
_entity_poly.type
_entity_poly.pdbx_seq_one_letter_code
_entity_poly.pdbx_strand_id
1 'polypeptide(L)'
;MKADVIVGIQWGDEGKGKIVDMLAQKYDMVCRSQGGHNAGHTIWVDGVKYALHLIPSGVLNPKAINVIGNGVVLSPENIIKEMSQFKNLEGRLFISDKAHLNLPYHALIDQAKERLKGDKAIGTTGKGIGPAYSDKINRVGHRVGELLDPSKLTKSIEDEDLAKKFKQVLVSKKEIEEELEEEKKSKNELYKL
;
A
#
# COMPACT_ATOMS: atom_id res chain seq x y z
N MET A 1 27.33 -10.47 -11.63
CA MET A 1 26.43 -9.39 -11.13
C MET A 1 26.31 -9.59 -9.62
N LYS A 2 26.54 -8.58 -8.80
CA LYS A 2 26.43 -8.63 -7.35
C LYS A 2 25.14 -7.92 -6.94
N ALA A 3 24.35 -8.55 -6.07
CA ALA A 3 23.16 -7.94 -5.50
C ALA A 3 23.27 -7.95 -3.98
N ASP A 4 23.05 -6.80 -3.36
CA ASP A 4 22.98 -6.67 -1.91
C ASP A 4 21.52 -6.45 -1.51
N VAL A 5 21.08 -7.09 -0.43
CA VAL A 5 19.70 -7.04 0.05
C VAL A 5 19.68 -6.35 1.41
N ILE A 6 18.87 -5.30 1.53
CA ILE A 6 18.67 -4.59 2.80
C ILE A 6 17.34 -5.02 3.37
N VAL A 7 17.39 -5.67 4.53
CA VAL A 7 16.21 -6.12 5.27
C VAL A 7 16.11 -5.44 6.62
N GLY A 8 14.88 -5.15 7.07
CA GLY A 8 14.61 -4.75 8.44
C GLY A 8 14.33 -5.99 9.29
N ILE A 9 14.82 -5.99 10.51
CA ILE A 9 14.62 -7.06 11.49
C ILE A 9 13.66 -6.66 12.61
N GLN A 10 13.03 -5.51 12.48
CA GLN A 10 11.99 -4.97 13.37
C GLN A 10 10.71 -4.67 12.57
N TRP A 11 9.73 -4.07 13.24
CA TRP A 11 8.40 -3.80 12.69
C TRP A 11 8.27 -2.48 11.91
N GLY A 12 9.36 -1.90 11.45
CA GLY A 12 9.42 -0.60 10.76
C GLY A 12 10.34 0.38 11.48
N ASP A 13 10.48 1.57 10.91
CA ASP A 13 11.24 2.70 11.46
C ASP A 13 12.75 2.46 11.72
N GLU A 14 13.32 1.36 11.18
CA GLU A 14 14.76 1.07 11.29
C GLU A 14 15.64 2.00 10.44
N GLY A 15 15.05 2.87 9.64
CA GLY A 15 15.78 3.79 8.77
C GLY A 15 16.30 3.15 7.47
N LYS A 16 15.71 2.03 7.01
CA LYS A 16 16.11 1.35 5.76
C LYS A 16 16.22 2.29 4.56
N GLY A 17 15.25 3.19 4.37
CA GLY A 17 15.26 4.13 3.25
C GLY A 17 16.50 5.02 3.23
N LYS A 18 16.96 5.47 4.40
CA LYS A 18 18.16 6.29 4.55
C LYS A 18 19.43 5.50 4.24
N ILE A 19 19.50 4.24 4.68
CA ILE A 19 20.62 3.35 4.36
C ILE A 19 20.66 3.04 2.87
N VAL A 20 19.50 2.78 2.26
CA VAL A 20 19.41 2.56 0.80
C VAL A 20 19.89 3.79 0.02
N ASP A 21 19.48 5.00 0.43
CA ASP A 21 19.93 6.25 -0.19
C ASP A 21 21.46 6.40 -0.14
N MET A 22 22.05 6.21 1.04
CA MET A 22 23.51 6.25 1.21
C MET A 22 24.24 5.24 0.32
N LEU A 23 23.72 4.04 0.20
CA LEU A 23 24.32 2.97 -0.58
C LEU A 23 24.07 3.12 -2.09
N ALA A 24 22.97 3.74 -2.49
CA ALA A 24 22.55 3.89 -3.88
C ALA A 24 23.61 4.56 -4.76
N GLN A 25 24.52 5.35 -4.17
CA GLN A 25 25.66 5.96 -4.88
C GLN A 25 26.64 4.92 -5.45
N LYS A 26 26.64 3.69 -4.94
CA LYS A 26 27.56 2.61 -5.33
C LYS A 26 26.90 1.56 -6.24
N TYR A 27 25.63 1.76 -6.60
CA TYR A 27 24.84 0.77 -7.35
C TYR A 27 24.24 1.39 -8.60
N ASP A 28 24.24 0.60 -9.68
CA ASP A 28 23.63 0.98 -10.94
C ASP A 28 22.09 0.88 -10.89
N MET A 29 21.56 0.06 -9.97
CA MET A 29 20.14 -0.20 -9.86
C MET A 29 19.70 -0.33 -8.40
N VAL A 30 18.56 0.28 -8.08
CA VAL A 30 17.88 0.17 -6.78
C VAL A 30 16.48 -0.38 -6.98
N CYS A 31 16.19 -1.52 -6.35
CA CYS A 31 14.91 -2.20 -6.50
C CYS A 31 14.12 -2.18 -5.20
N ARG A 32 12.84 -1.87 -5.28
CA ARG A 32 11.87 -2.09 -4.21
C ARG A 32 11.08 -3.35 -4.52
N SER A 33 11.25 -4.37 -3.68
CA SER A 33 10.69 -5.70 -3.93
C SER A 33 9.26 -5.88 -3.40
N GLN A 34 8.85 -5.13 -2.35
CA GLN A 34 7.58 -5.35 -1.65
C GLN A 34 7.11 -4.11 -0.89
N GLY A 35 5.96 -4.24 -0.21
CA GLY A 35 5.33 -3.16 0.55
C GLY A 35 4.41 -2.30 -0.32
N GLY A 36 4.04 -1.16 0.20
CA GLY A 36 3.19 -0.18 -0.48
C GLY A 36 3.49 1.23 0.04
N HIS A 37 2.54 2.13 -0.09
CA HIS A 37 2.67 3.53 0.36
C HIS A 37 2.29 3.75 1.84
N ASN A 38 2.19 2.68 2.64
CA ASN A 38 1.85 2.75 4.07
C ASN A 38 2.94 3.40 4.92
N ALA A 39 4.21 3.16 4.59
CA ALA A 39 5.34 3.79 5.23
C ALA A 39 5.99 4.80 4.27
N GLY A 40 6.52 5.88 4.82
CA GLY A 40 7.28 6.86 4.06
C GLY A 40 8.59 7.15 4.76
N HIS A 41 9.56 7.61 4.00
CA HIS A 41 10.81 8.12 4.54
C HIS A 41 11.12 9.48 3.92
N THR A 42 11.69 10.34 4.71
CA THR A 42 12.08 11.67 4.28
C THR A 42 13.60 11.71 4.12
N ILE A 43 14.03 12.19 2.97
CA ILE A 43 15.45 12.41 2.64
C ILE A 43 15.64 13.88 2.35
N TRP A 44 16.76 14.43 2.79
CA TRP A 44 17.17 15.79 2.49
C TRP A 44 18.38 15.75 1.57
N VAL A 45 18.27 16.40 0.41
CA VAL A 45 19.36 16.55 -0.55
C VAL A 45 19.47 18.03 -0.94
N ASP A 46 20.62 18.63 -0.75
CA ASP A 46 20.90 20.05 -1.07
C ASP A 46 19.86 21.02 -0.49
N GLY A 47 19.40 20.74 0.74
CA GLY A 47 18.39 21.56 1.43
C GLY A 47 16.95 21.33 0.96
N VAL A 48 16.71 20.45 0.00
CA VAL A 48 15.38 20.07 -0.49
C VAL A 48 14.89 18.81 0.20
N LYS A 49 13.65 18.83 0.67
CA LYS A 49 13.00 17.71 1.34
C LYS A 49 12.25 16.85 0.32
N TYR A 50 12.57 15.57 0.27
CA TYR A 50 11.88 14.56 -0.53
C TYR A 50 11.18 13.57 0.38
N ALA A 51 9.88 13.39 0.18
CA ALA A 51 9.08 12.38 0.88
C ALA A 51 8.79 11.21 -0.06
N LEU A 52 9.46 10.09 0.18
CA LEU A 52 9.34 8.88 -0.65
C LEU A 52 8.47 7.83 0.06
N HIS A 53 7.54 7.26 -0.67
CA HIS A 53 6.64 6.20 -0.21
C HIS A 53 6.71 4.94 -1.08
N LEU A 54 6.71 5.10 -2.39
CA LEU A 54 6.71 4.01 -3.38
C LEU A 54 8.02 3.97 -4.18
N ILE A 55 8.52 5.14 -4.59
CA ILE A 55 9.72 5.23 -5.40
C ILE A 55 10.94 4.81 -4.58
N PRO A 56 11.83 3.96 -5.12
CA PRO A 56 13.08 3.60 -4.45
C PRO A 56 13.95 4.84 -4.19
N SER A 57 14.68 4.83 -3.05
CA SER A 57 15.54 5.96 -2.66
C SER A 57 16.66 6.27 -3.66
N GLY A 58 17.01 5.31 -4.52
CA GLY A 58 17.98 5.51 -5.60
C GLY A 58 17.56 6.56 -6.64
N VAL A 59 16.31 7.03 -6.62
CA VAL A 59 15.82 8.08 -7.54
C VAL A 59 16.60 9.38 -7.39
N LEU A 60 17.15 9.65 -6.22
CA LEU A 60 17.97 10.82 -5.93
C LEU A 60 19.37 10.75 -6.56
N ASN A 61 19.86 9.55 -6.90
CA ASN A 61 21.05 9.37 -7.70
C ASN A 61 20.70 9.45 -9.19
N PRO A 62 21.17 10.46 -9.95
CA PRO A 62 20.79 10.64 -11.35
C PRO A 62 21.28 9.52 -12.26
N LYS A 63 22.23 8.71 -11.82
CA LYS A 63 22.80 7.58 -12.58
C LYS A 63 22.09 6.25 -12.31
N ALA A 64 21.36 6.14 -11.20
CA ALA A 64 20.75 4.88 -10.82
C ALA A 64 19.42 4.63 -11.53
N ILE A 65 19.24 3.41 -11.97
CA ILE A 65 17.94 2.87 -12.41
C ILE A 65 17.14 2.46 -11.18
N ASN A 66 15.87 2.78 -11.16
CA ASN A 66 14.97 2.47 -10.05
C ASN A 66 13.87 1.54 -10.53
N VAL A 67 13.62 0.48 -9.79
CA VAL A 67 12.63 -0.54 -10.16
C VAL A 67 11.65 -0.76 -9.02
N ILE A 68 10.37 -0.64 -9.32
CA ILE A 68 9.28 -1.10 -8.46
C ILE A 68 8.89 -2.50 -8.91
N GLY A 69 9.20 -3.49 -8.09
CA GLY A 69 9.02 -4.89 -8.39
C GLY A 69 7.58 -5.39 -8.21
N ASN A 70 7.32 -6.59 -8.69
CA ASN A 70 6.01 -7.24 -8.70
C ASN A 70 5.47 -7.58 -7.29
N GLY A 71 6.30 -7.55 -6.26
CA GLY A 71 5.87 -7.73 -4.87
C GLY A 71 5.22 -6.50 -4.25
N VAL A 72 5.36 -5.33 -4.87
CA VAL A 72 4.76 -4.09 -4.38
C VAL A 72 3.26 -4.06 -4.67
N VAL A 73 2.47 -3.48 -3.74
CA VAL A 73 1.09 -3.05 -3.99
C VAL A 73 1.10 -1.55 -4.21
N LEU A 74 0.77 -1.15 -5.44
CA LEU A 74 1.00 0.19 -5.96
C LEU A 74 -0.31 0.98 -6.03
N SER A 75 -0.36 2.13 -5.36
CA SER A 75 -1.45 3.10 -5.53
C SER A 75 -1.15 4.01 -6.71
N PRO A 76 -1.99 4.02 -7.77
CA PRO A 76 -1.78 4.89 -8.93
C PRO A 76 -1.75 6.37 -8.57
N GLU A 77 -2.64 6.82 -7.73
CA GLU A 77 -2.70 8.21 -7.28
C GLU A 77 -1.41 8.62 -6.55
N ASN A 78 -0.96 7.78 -5.61
CA ASN A 78 0.21 8.09 -4.80
C ASN A 78 1.50 8.07 -5.63
N ILE A 79 1.65 7.12 -6.57
CA ILE A 79 2.85 7.08 -7.41
C ILE A 79 2.92 8.28 -8.35
N ILE A 80 1.81 8.71 -8.94
CA ILE A 80 1.76 9.89 -9.81
C ILE A 80 2.15 11.15 -9.01
N LYS A 81 1.58 11.32 -7.81
CA LYS A 81 1.93 12.42 -6.92
C LYS A 81 3.40 12.40 -6.51
N GLU A 82 3.96 11.24 -6.26
CA GLU A 82 5.36 11.10 -5.88
C GLU A 82 6.29 11.36 -7.07
N MET A 83 5.94 10.86 -8.27
CA MET A 83 6.69 11.12 -9.50
C MET A 83 6.75 12.60 -9.86
N SER A 84 5.71 13.38 -9.56
CA SER A 84 5.68 14.82 -9.85
C SER A 84 6.77 15.64 -9.12
N GLN A 85 7.37 15.09 -8.08
CA GLN A 85 8.49 15.71 -7.36
C GLN A 85 9.81 15.65 -8.14
N PHE A 86 9.89 14.82 -9.17
CA PHE A 86 11.14 14.53 -9.87
C PHE A 86 11.05 14.91 -11.34
N LYS A 87 12.16 15.43 -11.85
CA LYS A 87 12.39 15.61 -13.29
C LYS A 87 13.17 14.39 -13.81
N ASN A 88 13.01 14.08 -15.10
CA ASN A 88 13.83 13.08 -15.79
C ASN A 88 13.74 11.65 -15.21
N LEU A 89 12.51 11.17 -14.95
CA LEU A 89 12.29 9.78 -14.54
C LEU A 89 12.24 8.80 -15.72
N GLU A 90 12.03 9.31 -16.93
CA GLU A 90 12.01 8.49 -18.14
C GLU A 90 13.35 7.75 -18.31
N GLY A 91 13.27 6.45 -18.61
CA GLY A 91 14.43 5.56 -18.69
C GLY A 91 15.12 5.25 -17.36
N ARG A 92 14.63 5.82 -16.23
CA ARG A 92 15.24 5.64 -14.90
C ARG A 92 14.31 5.07 -13.85
N LEU A 93 13.00 5.18 -14.04
CA LEU A 93 12.02 4.55 -13.17
C LEU A 93 11.23 3.52 -13.98
N PHE A 94 11.28 2.28 -13.53
CA PHE A 94 10.55 1.17 -14.12
C PHE A 94 9.59 0.59 -13.08
N ILE A 95 8.39 0.28 -13.52
CA ILE A 95 7.35 -0.32 -12.68
C ILE A 95 6.96 -1.66 -13.32
N SER A 96 6.99 -2.73 -12.53
CA SER A 96 6.56 -4.03 -13.03
C SER A 96 5.08 -4.01 -13.39
N ASP A 97 4.77 -4.46 -14.60
CA ASP A 97 3.39 -4.70 -15.06
C ASP A 97 2.64 -5.72 -14.20
N LYS A 98 3.40 -6.59 -13.51
CA LYS A 98 2.88 -7.63 -12.59
C LYS A 98 2.69 -7.16 -11.15
N ALA A 99 3.08 -5.93 -10.81
CA ALA A 99 2.74 -5.34 -9.53
C ALA A 99 1.22 -5.19 -9.38
N HIS A 100 0.70 -5.39 -8.17
CA HIS A 100 -0.73 -5.28 -7.94
C HIS A 100 -1.13 -3.83 -7.63
N LEU A 101 -2.33 -3.47 -8.06
CA LEU A 101 -2.90 -2.17 -7.75
C LEU A 101 -3.46 -2.14 -6.33
N ASN A 102 -3.17 -1.06 -5.63
CA ASN A 102 -3.88 -0.67 -4.43
C ASN A 102 -4.87 0.42 -4.79
N LEU A 103 -6.13 0.04 -4.94
CA LEU A 103 -7.24 0.89 -5.36
C LEU A 103 -7.96 1.49 -4.15
N PRO A 104 -8.75 2.57 -4.33
CA PRO A 104 -9.43 3.25 -3.23
C PRO A 104 -10.28 2.33 -2.34
N TYR A 105 -10.93 1.32 -2.91
CA TYR A 105 -11.75 0.38 -2.14
C TYR A 105 -10.94 -0.43 -1.11
N HIS A 106 -9.67 -0.71 -1.37
CA HIS A 106 -8.82 -1.39 -0.39
C HIS A 106 -8.65 -0.56 0.89
N ALA A 107 -8.51 0.76 0.76
CA ALA A 107 -8.44 1.64 1.92
C ALA A 107 -9.76 1.66 2.71
N LEU A 108 -10.89 1.65 2.02
CA LEU A 108 -12.21 1.56 2.66
C LEU A 108 -12.38 0.25 3.44
N ILE A 109 -11.98 -0.88 2.84
CA ILE A 109 -12.00 -2.20 3.49
C ILE A 109 -11.07 -2.22 4.72
N ASP A 110 -9.86 -1.66 4.61
CA ASP A 110 -8.89 -1.60 5.72
C ASP A 110 -9.47 -0.82 6.90
N GLN A 111 -10.01 0.37 6.64
CA GLN A 111 -10.64 1.22 7.65
C GLN A 111 -11.87 0.56 8.28
N ALA A 112 -12.72 -0.10 7.47
CA ALA A 112 -13.89 -0.81 7.97
C ALA A 112 -13.47 -1.95 8.90
N LYS A 113 -12.51 -2.79 8.49
CA LYS A 113 -11.97 -3.89 9.30
C LYS A 113 -11.38 -3.41 10.63
N GLU A 114 -10.66 -2.27 10.64
CA GLU A 114 -10.11 -1.72 11.88
C GLU A 114 -11.21 -1.23 12.83
N ARG A 115 -12.24 -0.56 12.30
CA ARG A 115 -13.39 -0.13 13.10
C ARG A 115 -14.14 -1.31 13.74
N LEU A 116 -14.30 -2.39 12.98
CA LEU A 116 -14.99 -3.61 13.45
C LEU A 116 -14.24 -4.33 14.58
N LYS A 117 -12.92 -4.18 14.65
CA LYS A 117 -12.11 -4.78 15.73
C LYS A 117 -12.25 -4.07 17.07
N GLY A 118 -12.75 -2.83 17.11
CA GLY A 118 -12.89 -2.05 18.34
C GLY A 118 -11.60 -2.02 19.15
N ASP A 119 -11.64 -2.46 20.39
CA ASP A 119 -10.48 -2.50 21.30
C ASP A 119 -9.37 -3.46 20.86
N LYS A 120 -9.64 -4.35 19.90
CA LYS A 120 -8.67 -5.26 19.29
C LYS A 120 -8.06 -4.70 18.00
N ALA A 121 -8.28 -3.42 17.69
CA ALA A 121 -7.69 -2.77 16.54
C ALA A 121 -6.16 -2.83 16.59
N ILE A 122 -5.56 -3.14 15.45
CA ILE A 122 -4.09 -3.29 15.33
C ILE A 122 -3.42 -1.92 15.15
N GLY A 123 -4.18 -0.90 14.78
CA GLY A 123 -3.66 0.43 14.45
C GLY A 123 -3.04 0.47 13.06
N THR A 124 -3.72 -0.08 12.06
CA THR A 124 -3.26 -0.02 10.67
C THR A 124 -3.20 1.43 10.17
N THR A 125 -2.45 1.66 9.10
CA THR A 125 -2.38 2.99 8.48
C THR A 125 -3.66 3.36 7.73
N GLY A 126 -4.63 2.44 7.61
CA GLY A 126 -5.88 2.64 6.87
C GLY A 126 -5.71 2.84 5.36
N LYS A 127 -4.54 2.50 4.82
CA LYS A 127 -4.19 2.74 3.41
C LYS A 127 -4.47 1.55 2.49
N GLY A 128 -5.09 0.49 3.00
CA GLY A 128 -5.51 -0.66 2.21
C GLY A 128 -4.41 -1.63 1.79
N ILE A 129 -3.22 -1.56 2.40
CA ILE A 129 -2.09 -2.41 2.01
C ILE A 129 -2.42 -3.90 2.27
N GLY A 130 -2.95 -4.21 3.45
CA GLY A 130 -3.37 -5.57 3.81
C GLY A 130 -4.42 -6.14 2.86
N PRO A 131 -5.55 -5.46 2.63
CA PRO A 131 -6.55 -5.86 1.66
C PRO A 131 -6.00 -6.07 0.24
N ALA A 132 -5.13 -5.17 -0.27
CA ALA A 132 -4.51 -5.33 -1.57
C ALA A 132 -3.61 -6.58 -1.66
N TYR A 133 -2.88 -6.90 -0.58
CA TYR A 133 -2.14 -8.16 -0.51
C TYR A 133 -3.05 -9.38 -0.41
N SER A 134 -4.19 -9.28 0.29
CA SER A 134 -5.18 -10.35 0.33
C SER A 134 -5.71 -10.66 -1.08
N ASP A 135 -6.07 -9.64 -1.85
CA ASP A 135 -6.54 -9.79 -3.22
C ASP A 135 -5.45 -10.38 -4.14
N LYS A 136 -4.20 -9.98 -3.94
CA LYS A 136 -3.05 -10.57 -4.64
C LYS A 136 -2.93 -12.07 -4.37
N ILE A 137 -2.98 -12.50 -3.11
CA ILE A 137 -2.84 -13.91 -2.73
C ILE A 137 -4.05 -14.73 -3.19
N ASN A 138 -5.24 -14.17 -3.09
CA ASN A 138 -6.48 -14.77 -3.57
C ASN A 138 -6.60 -14.78 -5.11
N ARG A 139 -5.66 -14.16 -5.83
CA ARG A 139 -5.63 -14.08 -7.30
C ARG A 139 -6.83 -13.36 -7.91
N VAL A 140 -7.39 -12.40 -7.19
CA VAL A 140 -8.52 -11.55 -7.62
C VAL A 140 -8.14 -10.07 -7.73
N GLY A 141 -6.89 -9.73 -7.41
CA GLY A 141 -6.40 -8.35 -7.48
C GLY A 141 -5.99 -7.94 -8.90
N HIS A 142 -6.12 -6.66 -9.18
CA HIS A 142 -5.74 -6.04 -10.44
C HIS A 142 -4.25 -5.76 -10.51
N ARG A 143 -3.67 -5.82 -11.71
CA ARG A 143 -2.25 -5.56 -11.95
C ARG A 143 -2.02 -4.23 -12.65
N VAL A 144 -0.84 -3.67 -12.46
CA VAL A 144 -0.41 -2.43 -13.14
C VAL A 144 -0.53 -2.55 -14.66
N GLY A 145 -0.21 -3.73 -15.24
CA GLY A 145 -0.34 -3.97 -16.67
C GLY A 145 -1.77 -3.78 -17.21
N GLU A 146 -2.80 -3.90 -16.38
CA GLU A 146 -4.19 -3.67 -16.78
C GLU A 146 -4.48 -2.19 -17.05
N LEU A 147 -3.68 -1.28 -16.50
CA LEU A 147 -3.77 0.16 -16.80
C LEU A 147 -3.41 0.50 -18.24
N LEU A 148 -2.71 -0.40 -18.95
CA LEU A 148 -2.43 -0.26 -20.39
C LEU A 148 -3.68 -0.48 -21.24
N ASP A 149 -4.69 -1.13 -20.68
CA ASP A 149 -6.00 -1.33 -21.31
C ASP A 149 -7.11 -0.99 -20.28
N PRO A 150 -7.42 0.30 -20.10
CA PRO A 150 -8.40 0.75 -19.10
C PRO A 150 -9.79 0.11 -19.26
N SER A 151 -10.15 -0.35 -20.45
CA SER A 151 -11.44 -1.00 -20.68
C SER A 151 -11.57 -2.33 -19.94
N LYS A 152 -10.47 -3.06 -19.79
CA LYS A 152 -10.41 -4.29 -18.98
C LYS A 152 -10.56 -4.01 -17.52
N LEU A 153 -9.88 -2.96 -17.03
CA LEU A 153 -9.95 -2.54 -15.63
C LEU A 153 -11.37 -2.08 -15.27
N THR A 154 -11.97 -1.22 -16.10
CA THR A 154 -13.34 -0.74 -15.87
C THR A 154 -14.34 -1.91 -15.85
N LYS A 155 -14.26 -2.81 -16.82
CA LYS A 155 -15.13 -3.98 -16.89
C LYS A 155 -15.02 -4.88 -15.67
N SER A 156 -13.81 -5.11 -15.13
CA SER A 156 -13.63 -5.94 -13.96
C SER A 156 -14.01 -5.24 -12.63
N ILE A 157 -14.00 -3.91 -12.61
CA ILE A 157 -14.48 -3.12 -11.45
C ILE A 157 -16.02 -3.04 -11.45
N GLU A 158 -16.64 -3.01 -12.62
CA GLU A 158 -18.10 -3.02 -12.80
C GLU A 158 -18.71 -4.41 -12.58
N ASP A 159 -17.91 -5.48 -12.66
CA ASP A 159 -18.37 -6.84 -12.40
C ASP A 159 -18.87 -7.01 -10.95
N GLU A 160 -19.94 -7.78 -10.80
CA GLU A 160 -20.70 -8.04 -9.55
C GLU A 160 -19.84 -8.40 -8.33
N ASP A 161 -18.61 -8.86 -8.51
CA ASP A 161 -17.73 -9.29 -7.42
C ASP A 161 -17.28 -8.14 -6.51
N LEU A 162 -17.08 -6.95 -7.05
CA LEU A 162 -16.75 -5.78 -6.24
C LEU A 162 -17.96 -5.32 -5.42
N ALA A 163 -19.13 -5.29 -6.06
CA ALA A 163 -20.39 -4.98 -5.39
C ALA A 163 -20.70 -6.01 -4.30
N LYS A 164 -20.43 -7.31 -4.55
CA LYS A 164 -20.58 -8.38 -3.54
C LYS A 164 -19.60 -8.21 -2.37
N LYS A 165 -18.32 -7.91 -2.63
CA LYS A 165 -17.32 -7.65 -1.59
C LYS A 165 -17.73 -6.45 -0.71
N PHE A 166 -18.17 -5.35 -1.33
CA PHE A 166 -18.70 -4.21 -0.60
C PHE A 166 -19.95 -4.55 0.19
N LYS A 167 -20.87 -5.33 -0.40
CA LYS A 167 -22.10 -5.75 0.26
C LYS A 167 -21.82 -6.65 1.46
N GLN A 168 -20.86 -7.58 1.37
CA GLN A 168 -20.42 -8.41 2.50
C GLN A 168 -19.83 -7.58 3.63
N VAL A 169 -18.99 -6.58 3.32
CA VAL A 169 -18.42 -5.68 4.35
C VAL A 169 -19.50 -4.81 5.00
N LEU A 170 -20.50 -4.36 4.24
CA LEU A 170 -21.62 -3.57 4.75
C LEU A 170 -22.60 -4.41 5.59
N VAL A 171 -22.86 -5.64 5.17
CA VAL A 171 -23.71 -6.60 5.96
C VAL A 171 -23.02 -6.94 7.26
N SER A 172 -21.74 -7.32 7.22
CA SER A 172 -20.96 -7.59 8.43
C SER A 172 -20.91 -6.39 9.38
N LYS A 173 -20.86 -5.17 8.85
CA LYS A 173 -20.90 -3.95 9.66
C LYS A 173 -22.22 -3.82 10.40
N LYS A 174 -23.34 -4.06 9.72
CA LYS A 174 -24.67 -3.95 10.31
C LYS A 174 -24.88 -5.01 11.39
N GLU A 175 -24.50 -6.25 11.12
CA GLU A 175 -24.58 -7.37 12.09
C GLU A 175 -23.75 -7.08 13.34
N ILE A 176 -22.53 -6.52 13.20
CA ILE A 176 -21.67 -6.21 14.35
C ILE A 176 -22.19 -4.97 15.10
N GLU A 177 -22.75 -3.97 14.40
CA GLU A 177 -23.41 -2.83 15.08
C GLU A 177 -24.60 -3.30 15.90
N GLU A 178 -25.38 -4.26 15.40
CA GLU A 178 -26.49 -4.90 16.13
C GLU A 178 -25.99 -5.71 17.34
N GLU A 179 -24.93 -6.54 17.19
CA GLU A 179 -24.31 -7.29 18.30
C GLU A 179 -23.71 -6.36 19.36
N LEU A 180 -23.04 -5.26 18.97
CA LEU A 180 -22.47 -4.27 19.90
C LEU A 180 -23.58 -3.54 20.69
N GLU A 181 -24.71 -3.26 20.07
CA GLU A 181 -25.85 -2.64 20.74
C GLU A 181 -26.49 -3.61 21.75
N GLU A 182 -26.61 -4.89 21.40
CA GLU A 182 -27.09 -5.94 22.33
C GLU A 182 -26.13 -6.14 23.50
N GLU A 183 -24.82 -6.17 23.24
CA GLU A 183 -23.80 -6.30 24.30
C GLU A 183 -23.80 -5.10 25.25
N LYS A 184 -23.98 -3.89 24.74
CA LYS A 184 -24.14 -2.67 25.57
C LYS A 184 -25.41 -2.72 26.41
N LYS A 185 -26.53 -3.19 25.87
CA LYS A 185 -27.78 -3.36 26.63
C LYS A 185 -27.61 -4.37 27.77
N SER A 186 -26.99 -5.52 27.47
CA SER A 186 -26.72 -6.57 28.46
C SER A 186 -25.79 -6.08 29.58
N LYS A 187 -24.73 -5.34 29.27
CA LYS A 187 -23.83 -4.72 30.26
C LYS A 187 -24.56 -3.70 31.12
N ASN A 188 -25.41 -2.84 30.53
CA ASN A 188 -26.17 -1.85 31.27
C ASN A 188 -27.23 -2.48 32.20
N GLU A 189 -27.74 -3.67 31.91
CA GLU A 189 -28.61 -4.41 32.81
C GLU A 189 -27.85 -5.05 33.97
N LEU A 190 -26.63 -5.54 33.73
CA LEU A 190 -25.77 -6.11 34.78
C LEU A 190 -25.29 -5.04 35.79
N TYR A 191 -25.16 -3.77 35.41
CA TYR A 191 -24.80 -2.68 36.31
C TYR A 191 -25.98 -2.07 37.09
N LYS A 192 -27.20 -2.58 36.86
CA LYS A 192 -28.40 -2.17 37.60
C LYS A 192 -28.83 -3.15 38.73
N LEU A 193 -28.08 -4.24 38.90
CA LEU A 193 -28.18 -5.20 39.99
C LEU A 193 -27.10 -4.94 41.04
#